data_6a6fa0884604fe5ce65029aac589251d
#
_entry.id   6a6fa0884604fe5ce65029aac589251d
#
_cell.length_a   1.000
_cell.length_b   1.000
_cell.length_c   1.000
_cell.angle_alpha   90.00
_cell.angle_beta   90.00
_cell.angle_gamma   90.00
#
_symmetry.space_group_name_H-M   'P 1'
#
loop_
_entity.id
_entity.type
_entity.pdbx_description
1 polymer ?
#
loop_
_entity_poly.entity_id
_entity_poly.type
_entity_poly.pdbx_seq_one_letter_code
_entity_poly.pdbx_strand_id
1 'polypeptide(L)'
;MGYPNTLIFVDLAADDPAAAGAFYAEVFGWRNDARPEGLYHRMVPGGQFRNPDGSDSEIGNLHLGIFKTDNARPHPAPGGVEPRSASLEGRKPRVWVLISDDDTPERILGEAEKRGATILWRNHYWSEFNGFNHAFRDPWGNEIVLWGKAGTHPVIPADFTRE
;
A
#
# COMPACT_ATOMS: atom_id res chain seq x y z
N MET A 1 0.47 18.71 -26.69
CA MET A 1 0.32 19.06 -25.25
C MET A 1 1.15 18.08 -24.46
N GLY A 2 1.97 18.57 -23.53
CA GLY A 2 2.69 17.69 -22.61
C GLY A 2 1.75 17.13 -21.55
N TYR A 3 2.01 15.92 -21.09
CA TYR A 3 1.33 15.35 -19.90
C TYR A 3 1.78 16.09 -18.63
N PRO A 4 0.90 16.28 -17.65
CA PRO A 4 1.32 16.78 -16.33
C PRO A 4 2.29 15.81 -15.67
N ASN A 5 3.09 16.30 -14.72
CA ASN A 5 3.95 15.44 -13.94
C ASN A 5 3.11 14.40 -13.19
N THR A 6 3.49 13.13 -13.28
CA THR A 6 2.69 12.00 -12.81
C THR A 6 3.48 11.21 -11.76
N LEU A 7 2.84 10.87 -10.66
CA LEU A 7 3.39 9.96 -9.67
C LEU A 7 3.39 8.53 -10.25
N ILE A 8 4.58 7.95 -10.41
CA ILE A 8 4.74 6.64 -11.06
C ILE A 8 5.17 5.53 -10.10
N PHE A 9 5.58 5.86 -8.89
CA PHE A 9 6.21 4.89 -8.01
C PHE A 9 6.16 5.28 -6.53
N VAL A 10 5.99 4.31 -5.66
CA VAL A 10 6.09 4.45 -4.20
C VAL A 10 7.01 3.35 -3.67
N ASP A 11 7.93 3.71 -2.80
CA ASP A 11 8.87 2.76 -2.18
C ASP A 11 8.47 2.42 -0.74
N LEU A 12 8.56 1.14 -0.42
CA LEU A 12 8.52 0.64 0.95
C LEU A 12 9.89 0.07 1.33
N ALA A 13 10.26 0.20 2.59
CA ALA A 13 11.50 -0.37 3.10
C ALA A 13 11.25 -1.72 3.79
N ALA A 14 12.13 -2.68 3.56
CA ALA A 14 12.16 -3.96 4.25
C ALA A 14 13.60 -4.46 4.40
N ASP A 15 13.91 -5.08 5.52
CA ASP A 15 15.21 -5.74 5.73
C ASP A 15 15.33 -7.02 4.88
N ASP A 16 14.21 -7.68 4.60
CA ASP A 16 14.09 -8.80 3.67
C ASP A 16 13.08 -8.49 2.55
N PRO A 17 13.51 -7.92 1.41
CA PRO A 17 12.62 -7.61 0.29
C PRO A 17 11.93 -8.83 -0.33
N ALA A 18 12.55 -10.01 -0.28
CA ALA A 18 11.96 -11.22 -0.81
C ALA A 18 10.76 -11.68 0.04
N ALA A 19 10.92 -11.69 1.36
CA ALA A 19 9.84 -12.01 2.29
C ALA A 19 8.72 -10.96 2.20
N ALA A 20 9.05 -9.67 2.10
CA ALA A 20 8.07 -8.61 1.93
C ALA A 20 7.31 -8.72 0.60
N GLY A 21 8.00 -9.00 -0.50
CA GLY A 21 7.37 -9.25 -1.80
C GLY A 21 6.40 -10.43 -1.76
N ALA A 22 6.77 -11.53 -1.12
CA ALA A 22 5.89 -12.68 -0.92
C ALA A 22 4.68 -12.33 -0.05
N PHE A 23 4.88 -11.57 1.03
CA PHE A 23 3.79 -11.08 1.89
C PHE A 23 2.71 -10.35 1.07
N TYR A 24 3.10 -9.33 0.29
CA TYR A 24 2.13 -8.55 -0.49
C TYR A 24 1.48 -9.35 -1.62
N ALA A 25 2.20 -10.29 -2.22
CA ALA A 25 1.64 -11.21 -3.21
C ALA A 25 0.52 -12.07 -2.61
N GLU A 26 0.71 -12.59 -1.41
CA GLU A 26 -0.27 -13.44 -0.72
C GLU A 26 -1.44 -12.64 -0.13
N VAL A 27 -1.16 -11.46 0.44
CA VAL A 27 -2.20 -10.63 1.07
C VAL A 27 -3.13 -10.00 0.04
N PHE A 28 -2.57 -9.46 -1.05
CA PHE A 28 -3.32 -8.70 -2.05
C PHE A 28 -3.42 -9.37 -3.43
N GLY A 29 -2.72 -10.48 -3.66
CA GLY A 29 -2.63 -11.09 -4.98
C GLY A 29 -1.78 -10.28 -5.98
N TRP A 30 -0.91 -9.39 -5.51
CA TRP A 30 -0.08 -8.58 -6.38
C TRP A 30 1.05 -9.40 -7.00
N ARG A 31 1.35 -9.12 -8.27
CA ARG A 31 2.48 -9.76 -8.93
C ARG A 31 3.80 -9.25 -8.35
N ASN A 32 4.62 -10.18 -7.86
CA ASN A 32 5.96 -9.92 -7.35
C ASN A 32 6.98 -10.15 -8.49
N ASP A 33 7.69 -9.10 -8.87
CA ASP A 33 8.71 -9.11 -9.89
C ASP A 33 10.08 -8.85 -9.24
N ALA A 34 10.74 -9.93 -8.84
CA ALA A 34 12.07 -9.87 -8.23
C ALA A 34 13.11 -9.36 -9.23
N ARG A 35 13.90 -8.40 -8.79
CA ARG A 35 14.99 -7.87 -9.59
C ARG A 35 16.32 -8.58 -9.23
N PRO A 36 17.30 -8.56 -10.16
CA PRO A 36 18.61 -9.16 -9.89
C PRO A 36 19.20 -8.69 -8.56
N GLU A 37 20.02 -9.55 -7.95
CA GLU A 37 20.73 -9.29 -6.69
C GLU A 37 19.86 -9.24 -5.41
N GLY A 38 18.54 -9.43 -5.50
CA GLY A 38 17.67 -9.51 -4.33
C GLY A 38 17.56 -8.22 -3.50
N LEU A 39 17.98 -7.08 -4.06
CA LEU A 39 17.97 -5.78 -3.37
C LEU A 39 16.66 -5.03 -3.53
N TYR A 40 15.87 -5.45 -4.51
CA TYR A 40 14.66 -4.76 -4.89
C TYR A 40 13.62 -5.70 -5.48
N HIS A 41 12.39 -5.55 -5.05
CA HIS A 41 11.23 -6.22 -5.61
C HIS A 41 10.22 -5.18 -6.12
N ARG A 42 9.84 -5.30 -7.37
CA ARG A 42 8.77 -4.48 -7.95
C ARG A 42 7.44 -5.22 -7.77
N MET A 43 6.55 -4.60 -7.03
CA MET A 43 5.17 -5.07 -6.95
C MET A 43 4.32 -4.39 -8.01
N VAL A 44 3.48 -5.17 -8.69
CA VAL A 44 2.48 -4.65 -9.64
C VAL A 44 1.12 -4.76 -8.96
N PRO A 45 0.62 -3.66 -8.38
CA PRO A 45 -0.62 -3.66 -7.63
C PRO A 45 -1.80 -3.68 -8.60
N GLY A 46 -2.66 -4.67 -8.43
CA GLY A 46 -3.91 -4.81 -9.16
C GLY A 46 -3.75 -5.05 -10.67
N GLY A 47 -4.87 -4.96 -11.36
CA GLY A 47 -4.94 -4.90 -12.81
C GLY A 47 -4.84 -3.46 -13.31
N GLN A 48 -4.91 -3.33 -14.63
CA GLN A 48 -4.98 -2.02 -15.24
C GLN A 48 -6.30 -1.33 -14.86
N PHE A 49 -6.22 -0.09 -14.37
CA PHE A 49 -7.42 0.71 -14.14
C PHE A 49 -8.15 0.87 -15.47
N ARG A 50 -9.40 0.44 -15.52
CA ARG A 50 -10.27 0.61 -16.69
C ARG A 50 -11.42 1.55 -16.35
N ASN A 51 -11.76 2.37 -17.32
CA ASN A 51 -12.99 3.15 -17.27
C ASN A 51 -14.22 2.23 -17.34
N PRO A 52 -15.40 2.68 -16.91
CA PRO A 52 -16.62 1.88 -16.97
C PRO A 52 -16.99 1.37 -18.39
N ASP A 53 -16.49 2.02 -19.43
CA ASP A 53 -16.68 1.62 -20.83
C ASP A 53 -15.66 0.55 -21.30
N GLY A 54 -14.76 0.11 -20.42
CA GLY A 54 -13.73 -0.88 -20.71
C GLY A 54 -12.46 -0.33 -21.35
N SER A 55 -12.38 0.97 -21.62
CA SER A 55 -11.16 1.62 -22.09
C SER A 55 -10.13 1.73 -20.97
N ASP A 56 -8.85 1.86 -21.33
CA ASP A 56 -7.78 2.10 -20.38
C ASP A 56 -7.95 3.48 -19.71
N SER A 57 -7.83 3.50 -18.38
CA SER A 57 -7.86 4.76 -17.64
C SER A 57 -6.61 5.59 -17.93
N GLU A 58 -6.76 6.91 -17.96
CA GLU A 58 -5.63 7.85 -18.00
C GLU A 58 -4.74 7.77 -16.76
N ILE A 59 -5.28 7.24 -15.66
CA ILE A 59 -4.51 6.94 -14.46
C ILE A 59 -3.75 5.65 -14.71
N GLY A 60 -2.48 5.76 -15.09
CA GLY A 60 -1.58 4.61 -15.27
C GLY A 60 -1.40 3.82 -13.97
N ASN A 61 -0.89 2.60 -14.08
CA ASN A 61 -0.58 1.76 -12.93
C ASN A 61 0.52 2.39 -12.07
N LEU A 62 0.18 2.75 -10.84
CA LEU A 62 1.16 3.11 -9.83
C LEU A 62 1.89 1.82 -9.38
N HIS A 63 3.20 1.75 -9.57
CA HIS A 63 4.00 0.64 -9.11
C HIS A 63 4.47 0.86 -7.67
N LEU A 64 4.59 -0.23 -6.92
CA LEU A 64 5.15 -0.26 -5.59
C LEU A 64 6.52 -0.93 -5.63
N GLY A 65 7.54 -0.33 -5.01
CA GLY A 65 8.85 -0.92 -4.81
C GLY A 65 9.08 -1.30 -3.37
N ILE A 66 9.80 -2.39 -3.17
CA ILE A 66 10.27 -2.83 -1.86
C ILE A 66 11.78 -2.87 -1.90
N PHE A 67 12.43 -1.98 -1.14
CA PHE A 67 13.88 -1.88 -1.06
C PHE A 67 14.43 -2.56 0.18
N LYS A 68 15.59 -3.16 0.03
CA LYS A 68 16.36 -3.59 1.18
C LYS A 68 16.85 -2.37 1.96
N THR A 69 16.51 -2.30 3.23
CA THR A 69 16.81 -1.15 4.11
C THR A 69 18.28 -0.78 4.15
N ASP A 70 19.16 -1.78 4.21
CA ASP A 70 20.63 -1.55 4.29
C ASP A 70 21.24 -1.12 2.96
N ASN A 71 20.52 -1.28 1.85
CA ASN A 71 20.97 -0.98 0.48
C ASN A 71 19.99 -0.05 -0.27
N ALA A 72 19.06 0.56 0.40
CA ALA A 72 18.29 1.63 -0.20
C ALA A 72 19.29 2.67 -0.74
N ARG A 73 19.03 3.12 -1.95
CA ARG A 73 19.97 4.00 -2.68
C ARG A 73 20.52 5.08 -1.76
N PRO A 74 21.85 5.29 -1.74
CA PRO A 74 22.42 6.35 -0.93
C PRO A 74 21.74 7.65 -1.26
N HIS A 75 21.37 8.42 -0.24
CA HIS A 75 20.81 9.73 -0.46
C HIS A 75 21.88 10.62 -1.11
N PRO A 76 21.60 11.25 -2.27
CA PRO A 76 22.62 11.96 -3.03
C PRO A 76 23.10 13.25 -2.34
N ALA A 77 22.33 13.78 -1.39
CA ALA A 77 22.70 14.99 -0.66
C ALA A 77 23.45 14.66 0.63
N PRO A 78 24.52 15.42 0.98
CA PRO A 78 25.17 15.31 2.27
C PRO A 78 24.18 15.55 3.40
N GLY A 79 24.13 14.65 4.40
CA GLY A 79 23.22 14.74 5.53
C GLY A 79 21.82 14.20 5.26
N GLY A 80 21.63 13.46 4.18
CA GLY A 80 20.38 12.70 3.97
C GLY A 80 20.12 11.70 5.09
N VAL A 81 18.86 11.45 5.40
CA VAL A 81 18.45 10.49 6.44
C VAL A 81 18.72 9.07 5.97
N GLU A 82 19.36 8.28 6.83
CA GLU A 82 19.52 6.86 6.58
C GLU A 82 18.14 6.18 6.38
N PRO A 83 17.97 5.36 5.36
CA PRO A 83 16.67 4.70 5.09
C PRO A 83 16.12 3.92 6.28
N ARG A 84 16.99 3.30 7.06
CA ARG A 84 16.63 2.58 8.28
C ARG A 84 16.00 3.51 9.32
N SER A 85 16.61 4.67 9.59
CA SER A 85 16.08 5.66 10.52
C SER A 85 14.73 6.20 10.05
N ALA A 86 14.59 6.47 8.76
CA ALA A 86 13.33 6.92 8.19
C ALA A 86 12.19 5.90 8.38
N SER A 87 12.48 4.61 8.28
CA SER A 87 11.46 3.55 8.45
C SER A 87 11.15 3.21 9.92
N LEU A 88 12.10 3.39 10.84
CA LEU A 88 11.95 3.02 12.25
C LEU A 88 11.50 4.18 13.15
N GLU A 89 11.99 5.38 12.90
CA GLU A 89 11.87 6.53 13.81
C GLU A 89 11.03 7.68 13.26
N GLY A 90 10.83 7.76 11.94
CA GLY A 90 10.13 8.85 11.29
C GLY A 90 8.62 8.66 11.16
N ARG A 91 7.93 9.75 10.78
CA ARG A 91 6.55 9.68 10.31
C ARG A 91 6.52 8.95 8.97
N LYS A 92 5.98 7.76 8.99
CA LYS A 92 5.96 6.87 7.83
C LYS A 92 4.93 7.32 6.78
N PRO A 93 5.25 7.20 5.49
CA PRO A 93 4.24 7.31 4.46
C PRO A 93 3.20 6.21 4.67
N ARG A 94 1.94 6.50 4.34
CA ARG A 94 0.86 5.52 4.29
C ARG A 94 0.60 5.14 2.85
N VAL A 95 0.48 3.85 2.60
CA VAL A 95 0.03 3.33 1.31
C VAL A 95 -1.47 3.08 1.39
N TRP A 96 -2.22 3.64 0.47
CA TRP A 96 -3.67 3.46 0.41
C TRP A 96 -4.01 2.45 -0.67
N VAL A 97 -4.78 1.44 -0.30
CA VAL A 97 -5.22 0.36 -1.17
C VAL A 97 -6.74 0.40 -1.27
N LEU A 98 -7.25 0.63 -2.47
CA LEU A 98 -8.67 0.45 -2.76
C LEU A 98 -9.00 -1.05 -2.72
N ILE A 99 -9.96 -1.42 -1.88
CA ILE A 99 -10.44 -2.80 -1.82
C ILE A 99 -11.23 -3.09 -3.10
N SER A 100 -10.92 -4.23 -3.73
CA SER A 100 -11.68 -4.72 -4.89
C SER A 100 -13.10 -5.11 -4.49
N ASP A 101 -14.05 -4.98 -5.42
CA ASP A 101 -15.43 -5.44 -5.23
C ASP A 101 -15.53 -6.95 -4.99
N ASP A 102 -14.51 -7.71 -5.41
CA ASP A 102 -14.42 -9.17 -5.23
C ASP A 102 -13.70 -9.57 -3.93
N ASP A 103 -13.34 -8.61 -3.07
CA ASP A 103 -12.59 -8.87 -1.84
C ASP A 103 -13.23 -8.17 -0.63
N THR A 104 -12.79 -8.56 0.58
CA THR A 104 -13.31 -7.98 1.83
C THR A 104 -12.19 -7.56 2.77
N PRO A 105 -12.40 -6.49 3.57
CA PRO A 105 -11.43 -6.08 4.57
C PRO A 105 -11.13 -7.19 5.59
N GLU A 106 -12.13 -8.01 5.94
CA GLU A 106 -11.97 -9.11 6.90
C GLU A 106 -10.98 -10.16 6.37
N ARG A 107 -11.11 -10.55 5.08
CA ARG A 107 -10.18 -11.50 4.46
C ARG A 107 -8.77 -10.94 4.43
N ILE A 108 -8.62 -9.69 3.97
CA ILE A 108 -7.31 -9.03 3.83
C ILE A 108 -6.63 -8.91 5.20
N LEU A 109 -7.34 -8.39 6.19
CA LEU A 109 -6.81 -8.22 7.54
C LEU A 109 -6.46 -9.56 8.20
N GLY A 110 -7.32 -10.57 8.02
CA GLY A 110 -7.07 -11.91 8.55
C GLY A 110 -5.82 -12.56 7.94
N GLU A 111 -5.62 -12.39 6.64
CA GLU A 111 -4.42 -12.92 5.97
C GLU A 111 -3.16 -12.14 6.37
N ALA A 112 -3.25 -10.82 6.49
CA ALA A 112 -2.15 -9.98 6.96
C ALA A 112 -1.71 -10.38 8.38
N GLU A 113 -2.67 -10.55 9.30
CA GLU A 113 -2.43 -10.97 10.69
C GLU A 113 -1.74 -12.33 10.78
N LYS A 114 -2.20 -13.34 10.01
CA LYS A 114 -1.55 -14.64 9.92
C LYS A 114 -0.09 -14.57 9.49
N ARG A 115 0.27 -13.53 8.72
CA ARG A 115 1.61 -13.29 8.20
C ARG A 115 2.42 -12.30 9.03
N GLY A 116 1.98 -12.02 10.25
CA GLY A 116 2.73 -11.23 11.23
C GLY A 116 2.48 -9.73 11.19
N ALA A 117 1.49 -9.25 10.43
CA ALA A 117 1.09 -7.85 10.49
C ALA A 117 0.37 -7.52 11.80
N THR A 118 0.48 -6.27 12.22
CA THR A 118 -0.25 -5.72 13.36
C THR A 118 -1.42 -4.89 12.88
N ILE A 119 -2.64 -5.22 13.30
CA ILE A 119 -3.81 -4.41 12.96
C ILE A 119 -3.77 -3.11 13.77
N LEU A 120 -3.87 -1.98 13.08
CA LEU A 120 -3.86 -0.65 13.68
C LEU A 120 -5.27 -0.17 14.05
N TRP A 121 -6.21 -0.33 13.12
CA TRP A 121 -7.64 -0.10 13.37
C TRP A 121 -8.51 -0.89 12.42
N ARG A 122 -9.76 -1.08 12.81
CA ARG A 122 -10.84 -1.67 12.02
C ARG A 122 -12.05 -0.75 12.04
N ASN A 123 -12.90 -0.87 11.05
CA ASN A 123 -14.26 -0.30 11.07
C ASN A 123 -14.26 1.20 11.36
N HIS A 124 -13.58 1.98 10.53
CA HIS A 124 -13.56 3.42 10.65
C HIS A 124 -14.14 4.09 9.40
N TYR A 125 -14.91 5.15 9.58
CA TYR A 125 -15.43 5.99 8.51
C TYR A 125 -14.84 7.39 8.58
N TRP A 126 -14.17 7.81 7.50
CA TRP A 126 -13.72 9.18 7.32
C TRP A 126 -14.64 9.95 6.40
N SER A 127 -15.30 10.97 6.95
CA SER A 127 -16.22 11.82 6.19
C SER A 127 -15.52 12.63 5.10
N GLU A 128 -14.32 13.10 5.37
CA GLU A 128 -13.49 13.87 4.44
C GLU A 128 -13.19 13.12 3.14
N PHE A 129 -12.93 11.82 3.22
CA PHE A 129 -12.64 10.95 2.08
C PHE A 129 -13.84 10.10 1.66
N ASN A 130 -14.99 10.26 2.32
CA ASN A 130 -16.21 9.52 2.08
C ASN A 130 -15.96 8.01 1.89
N GLY A 131 -15.29 7.41 2.85
CA GLY A 131 -14.91 6.00 2.75
C GLY A 131 -14.76 5.28 4.07
N PHE A 132 -15.06 3.99 3.99
CA PHE A 132 -14.78 3.04 5.06
C PHE A 132 -13.32 2.62 5.00
N ASN A 133 -12.66 2.52 6.15
CA ASN A 133 -11.26 2.20 6.18
C ASN A 133 -10.85 1.36 7.38
N HIS A 134 -9.74 0.66 7.17
CA HIS A 134 -9.07 -0.20 8.12
C HIS A 134 -7.58 -0.02 7.90
N ALA A 135 -6.73 -0.36 8.85
CA ALA A 135 -5.30 -0.31 8.62
C ALA A 135 -4.54 -1.39 9.37
N PHE A 136 -3.42 -1.75 8.80
CA PHE A 136 -2.45 -2.61 9.44
C PHE A 136 -1.03 -2.07 9.23
N ARG A 137 -0.12 -2.53 10.07
CA ARG A 137 1.32 -2.35 9.90
C ARG A 137 1.90 -3.69 9.48
N ASP A 138 2.64 -3.69 8.37
CA ASP A 138 3.33 -4.89 7.92
C ASP A 138 4.47 -5.29 8.90
N PRO A 139 5.05 -6.49 8.79
CA PRO A 139 6.14 -6.92 9.65
C PRO A 139 7.40 -6.04 9.59
N TRP A 140 7.54 -5.25 8.54
CA TRP A 140 8.68 -4.33 8.33
C TRP A 140 8.37 -2.89 8.78
N GLY A 141 7.17 -2.65 9.28
CA GLY A 141 6.79 -1.37 9.86
C GLY A 141 6.09 -0.39 8.94
N ASN A 142 5.76 -0.76 7.71
CA ASN A 142 5.02 0.09 6.78
C ASN A 142 3.52 0.09 7.12
N GLU A 143 2.87 1.25 6.99
CA GLU A 143 1.44 1.39 7.26
C GLU A 143 0.63 1.32 5.99
N ILE A 144 -0.31 0.38 5.95
CA ILE A 144 -1.22 0.15 4.84
C ILE A 144 -2.64 0.47 5.29
N VAL A 145 -3.29 1.37 4.56
CA VAL A 145 -4.69 1.71 4.77
C VAL A 145 -5.52 1.04 3.69
N LEU A 146 -6.45 0.22 4.08
CA LEU A 146 -7.49 -0.34 3.21
C LEU A 146 -8.63 0.66 3.12
N TRP A 147 -9.09 0.97 1.93
CA TRP A 147 -10.15 1.93 1.71
C TRP A 147 -11.24 1.38 0.79
N GLY A 148 -12.48 1.59 1.19
CA GLY A 148 -13.66 1.28 0.40
C GLY A 148 -14.56 2.51 0.28
N LYS A 149 -15.02 2.81 -0.93
CA LYS A 149 -15.87 3.96 -1.19
C LYS A 149 -17.25 3.78 -0.56
N ALA A 150 -17.72 4.76 0.22
CA ALA A 150 -18.98 4.64 0.94
C ALA A 150 -20.24 5.03 0.13
N GLY A 151 -20.06 5.57 -1.08
CA GLY A 151 -21.18 6.00 -1.94
C GLY A 151 -21.74 7.38 -1.61
N THR A 152 -22.77 7.79 -2.36
CA THR A 152 -23.35 9.15 -2.27
C THR A 152 -24.16 9.37 -0.99
N HIS A 153 -24.75 8.31 -0.45
CA HIS A 153 -25.55 8.34 0.79
C HIS A 153 -25.06 7.21 1.71
N PRO A 154 -23.93 7.40 2.40
CA PRO A 154 -23.31 6.32 3.16
C PRO A 154 -24.18 5.93 4.36
N VAL A 155 -24.50 4.64 4.45
CA VAL A 155 -25.06 4.04 5.65
C VAL A 155 -23.89 3.49 6.47
N ILE A 156 -23.59 4.17 7.59
CA ILE A 156 -22.45 3.82 8.42
C ILE A 156 -22.91 2.79 9.48
N PRO A 157 -22.34 1.57 9.47
CA PRO A 157 -22.68 0.57 10.47
C PRO A 157 -22.43 1.04 11.90
N ALA A 158 -23.19 0.51 12.87
CA ALA A 158 -23.15 0.94 14.25
C ALA A 158 -21.79 0.61 14.95
N ASP A 159 -21.08 -0.38 14.45
CA ASP A 159 -19.77 -0.80 14.93
C ASP A 159 -18.59 -0.01 14.32
N PHE A 160 -18.88 0.98 13.46
CA PHE A 160 -17.87 1.85 12.88
C PHE A 160 -17.67 3.11 13.73
N THR A 161 -16.40 3.43 13.99
CA THR A 161 -16.01 4.74 14.51
C THR A 161 -16.09 5.81 13.43
N ARG A 162 -16.25 7.07 13.79
CA ARG A 162 -16.41 8.21 12.87
C ARG A 162 -15.51 9.36 13.27
N GLU A 163 -14.97 10.04 12.27
CA GLU A 163 -14.43 11.40 12.37
C GLU A 163 -15.26 12.36 11.51
#